data_6bd38883e374acb23389dde9ce7851ca
#
_entry.id   6bd38883e374acb23389dde9ce7851ca
#
_cell.length_a   1.000
_cell.length_b   1.000
_cell.length_c   1.000
_cell.angle_alpha   90.00
_cell.angle_beta   90.00
_cell.angle_gamma   90.00
#
_symmetry.space_group_name_H-M   'P 1'
#
loop_
_entity.id
_entity.type
_entity.pdbx_description
1 polymer ?
#
loop_
_entity_poly.entity_id
_entity_poly.type
_entity_poly.pdbx_seq_one_letter_code
_entity_poly.pdbx_strand_id
1 'polypeptide(L)'
;MQCYVYRATRRADTYVYLPKKDDFSELPDGLTRALGRLEFALEFELTPERSLAQEDPQQVLANLKDQGFHLQLPPPEEEEQAPGA
;
A
#
# COMPACT_ATOMS: atom_id res chain seq x y z
N MET A 1 -14.46 1.46 5.54
CA MET A 1 -13.62 0.34 5.99
C MET A 1 -12.41 0.88 6.71
N GLN A 2 -12.16 0.38 7.91
CA GLN A 2 -10.96 0.79 8.63
C GLN A 2 -9.73 0.21 7.93
N CYS A 3 -8.74 1.04 7.72
CA CYS A 3 -7.57 0.67 6.95
C CYS A 3 -6.31 0.94 7.76
N TYR A 4 -5.37 0.01 7.73
CA TYR A 4 -4.12 0.09 8.48
C TYR A 4 -2.96 0.06 7.49
N VAL A 5 -2.08 1.06 7.57
CA VAL A 5 -1.01 1.25 6.60
C VAL A 5 0.33 0.98 7.27
N TYR A 6 1.14 0.18 6.59
CA TYR A 6 2.46 -0.21 7.08
C TYR A 6 3.51 0.17 6.06
N ARG A 7 4.66 0.59 6.56
CA ARG A 7 5.79 1.00 5.73
C ARG A 7 6.77 -0.17 5.61
N ALA A 8 7.19 -0.44 4.38
CA ALA A 8 8.19 -1.48 4.14
C ALA A 8 9.57 -0.98 4.53
N THR A 9 10.37 -1.85 5.20
CA THR A 9 11.69 -1.44 5.64
C THR A 9 12.76 -1.67 4.59
N ARG A 10 12.52 -2.56 3.65
CA ARG A 10 13.51 -2.86 2.60
C ARG A 10 13.29 -2.10 1.31
N ARG A 11 12.15 -1.43 1.17
CA ARG A 11 11.83 -0.69 -0.04
C ARG A 11 11.36 0.69 0.33
N ALA A 12 12.09 1.70 -0.11
CA ALA A 12 11.74 3.08 0.18
C ALA A 12 10.40 3.43 -0.45
N ASP A 13 9.61 4.23 0.26
CA ASP A 13 8.34 4.78 -0.24
C ASP A 13 7.35 3.70 -0.66
N THR A 14 7.43 2.54 -0.06
CA THR A 14 6.53 1.42 -0.35
C THR A 14 5.70 1.12 0.89
N TYR A 15 4.38 1.00 0.70
CA TYR A 15 3.43 0.84 1.80
C TYR A 15 2.47 -0.30 1.52
N VAL A 16 2.00 -0.92 2.58
CA VAL A 16 0.99 -1.99 2.51
C VAL A 16 -0.22 -1.56 3.30
N TYR A 17 -1.39 -1.66 2.69
CA TYR A 17 -2.66 -1.36 3.32
C TYR A 17 -3.34 -2.67 3.71
N LEU A 18 -3.84 -2.75 4.95
CA LEU A 18 -4.49 -3.94 5.45
C LEU A 18 -5.86 -3.60 6.04
N PRO A 19 -6.83 -4.53 5.94
CA PRO A 19 -8.13 -4.30 6.56
C PRO A 19 -8.14 -4.61 8.05
N LYS A 20 -7.14 -5.31 8.56
CA LYS A 20 -7.04 -5.67 9.97
C LYS A 20 -5.64 -5.37 10.48
N LYS A 21 -5.58 -4.79 11.68
CA LYS A 21 -4.30 -4.40 12.26
C LYS A 21 -3.45 -5.63 12.54
N ASP A 22 -2.19 -5.56 12.10
CA ASP A 22 -1.17 -6.58 12.35
C ASP A 22 -1.52 -7.96 11.79
N ASP A 23 -2.45 -8.02 10.85
CA ASP A 23 -2.80 -9.28 10.21
C ASP A 23 -2.17 -9.31 8.81
N PHE A 24 -1.02 -9.95 8.70
CA PHE A 24 -0.28 -10.06 7.44
C PHE A 24 -0.52 -11.39 6.74
N SER A 25 -1.51 -12.14 7.17
CA SER A 25 -1.70 -13.52 6.70
C SER A 25 -2.02 -13.61 5.22
N GLU A 26 -2.58 -12.55 4.64
CA GLU A 26 -2.93 -12.56 3.22
C GLU A 26 -1.77 -12.20 2.31
N LEU A 27 -0.66 -11.76 2.87
CA LEU A 27 0.49 -11.38 2.04
C LEU A 27 1.25 -12.62 1.58
N PRO A 28 1.54 -12.74 0.28
CA PRO A 28 2.36 -13.85 -0.20
C PRO A 28 3.76 -13.81 0.41
N ASP A 29 4.34 -14.99 0.64
CA ASP A 29 5.66 -15.09 1.28
C ASP A 29 6.73 -14.34 0.50
N GLY A 30 6.70 -14.44 -0.82
CA GLY A 30 7.67 -13.73 -1.64
C GLY A 30 7.60 -12.24 -1.47
N LEU A 31 6.37 -11.72 -1.32
CA LEU A 31 6.17 -10.30 -1.13
C LEU A 31 6.69 -9.86 0.24
N THR A 32 6.38 -10.61 1.31
CA THR A 32 6.85 -10.22 2.63
C THR A 32 8.37 -10.24 2.70
N ARG A 33 9.02 -11.18 2.03
CA ARG A 33 10.48 -11.20 1.99
C ARG A 33 11.05 -9.99 1.26
N ALA A 34 10.42 -9.61 0.17
CA ALA A 34 10.88 -8.46 -0.61
C ALA A 34 10.72 -7.15 0.15
N LEU A 35 9.63 -7.03 0.90
CA LEU A 35 9.34 -5.80 1.63
C LEU A 35 10.11 -5.68 2.94
N GLY A 36 10.55 -6.79 3.50
CA GLY A 36 11.20 -6.79 4.80
C GLY A 36 10.19 -6.63 5.91
N ARG A 37 10.67 -6.12 7.06
CA ARG A 37 9.77 -5.90 8.17
C ARG A 37 8.82 -4.76 7.87
N LEU A 38 7.58 -4.93 8.28
CA LEU A 38 6.56 -3.90 8.07
C LEU A 38 6.35 -3.14 9.38
N GLU A 39 6.41 -1.82 9.30
CA GLU A 39 6.26 -0.95 10.45
C GLU A 39 4.96 -0.18 10.33
N PHE A 40 4.18 -0.16 11.40
CA PHE A 40 2.91 0.55 11.42
C PHE A 40 3.14 2.04 11.17
N ALA A 41 2.42 2.59 10.20
CA ALA A 41 2.55 4.01 9.85
C ALA A 41 1.34 4.81 10.30
N LEU A 42 0.13 4.36 9.93
CA LEU A 42 -1.08 5.08 10.31
C LEU A 42 -2.30 4.21 10.07
N GLU A 43 -3.43 4.64 10.63
CA GLU A 43 -4.71 4.04 10.35
C GLU A 43 -5.72 5.12 10.04
N PHE A 44 -6.72 4.79 9.23
CA PHE A 44 -7.75 5.75 8.87
C PHE A 44 -8.96 5.03 8.32
N GLU A 45 -10.08 5.75 8.26
CA GLU A 45 -11.32 5.21 7.67
C GLU A 45 -11.25 5.42 6.16
N LEU A 46 -11.27 4.33 5.41
CA LEU A 46 -11.21 4.38 3.95
C LEU A 46 -12.62 4.33 3.38
N THR A 47 -12.98 5.35 2.61
CA THR A 47 -14.26 5.42 1.91
C THR A 47 -13.99 5.71 0.44
N PRO A 48 -14.97 5.41 -0.44
CA PRO A 48 -14.75 5.70 -1.86
C PRO A 48 -14.49 7.16 -2.18
N GLU A 49 -14.94 8.06 -1.30
CA GLU A 49 -14.76 9.50 -1.50
C GLU A 49 -13.49 10.06 -0.89
N ARG A 50 -12.75 9.25 -0.13
CA ARG A 50 -11.57 9.75 0.54
C ARG A 50 -10.47 10.04 -0.46
N SER A 51 -9.88 11.23 -0.37
CA SER A 51 -8.78 11.61 -1.24
C SER A 51 -7.48 11.00 -0.72
N LEU A 52 -6.80 10.25 -1.56
CA LEU A 52 -5.50 9.67 -1.28
C LEU A 52 -4.47 10.30 -2.21
N ALA A 53 -3.26 10.51 -1.69
CA ALA A 53 -2.25 11.26 -2.43
C ALA A 53 -1.84 10.60 -3.74
N GLN A 54 -1.70 9.28 -3.74
CA GLN A 54 -1.17 8.56 -4.89
C GLN A 54 -2.03 7.41 -5.35
N GLU A 55 -3.13 7.13 -4.64
CA GLU A 55 -3.91 5.94 -4.90
C GLU A 55 -5.37 6.29 -5.12
N ASP A 56 -6.05 5.44 -5.89
CA ASP A 56 -7.47 5.55 -6.10
C ASP A 56 -8.18 4.81 -4.95
N PRO A 57 -8.96 5.51 -4.12
CA PRO A 57 -9.60 4.86 -2.97
C PRO A 57 -10.50 3.71 -3.37
N GLN A 58 -11.17 3.79 -4.52
CA GLN A 58 -12.03 2.70 -4.96
C GLN A 58 -11.22 1.47 -5.31
N GLN A 59 -10.06 1.66 -5.93
CA GLN A 59 -9.18 0.54 -6.27
C GLN A 59 -8.59 -0.07 -5.01
N VAL A 60 -8.21 0.75 -4.04
CA VAL A 60 -7.69 0.23 -2.77
C VAL A 60 -8.74 -0.59 -2.07
N LEU A 61 -9.98 -0.09 -2.00
CA LEU A 61 -11.08 -0.83 -1.39
C LEU A 61 -11.29 -2.18 -2.08
N ALA A 62 -11.27 -2.19 -3.41
CA ALA A 62 -11.46 -3.41 -4.17
C ALA A 62 -10.36 -4.42 -3.85
N ASN A 63 -9.12 -3.96 -3.79
CA ASN A 63 -8.00 -4.85 -3.50
C ASN A 63 -8.07 -5.41 -2.09
N LEU A 64 -8.47 -4.60 -1.12
CA LEU A 64 -8.61 -5.08 0.25
C LEU A 64 -9.70 -6.15 0.35
N LYS A 65 -10.77 -6.00 -0.41
CA LYS A 65 -11.86 -6.99 -0.40
C LYS A 65 -11.50 -8.24 -1.18
N ASP A 66 -10.78 -8.08 -2.29
CA ASP A 66 -10.52 -9.20 -3.19
C ASP A 66 -9.34 -10.05 -2.73
N GLN A 67 -8.24 -9.41 -2.31
CA GLN A 67 -7.03 -10.15 -1.97
C GLN A 67 -6.55 -9.93 -0.54
N GLY A 68 -7.18 -9.04 0.20
CA GLY A 68 -6.87 -8.83 1.60
C GLY A 68 -5.73 -7.87 1.87
N PHE A 69 -5.19 -7.23 0.83
CA PHE A 69 -4.16 -6.20 1.01
C PHE A 69 -4.08 -5.35 -0.24
N HIS A 70 -3.42 -4.20 -0.09
CA HIS A 70 -3.12 -3.33 -1.23
C HIS A 70 -1.69 -2.83 -1.10
N LEU A 71 -0.93 -2.92 -2.17
CA LEU A 71 0.48 -2.52 -2.19
C LEU A 71 0.60 -1.19 -2.91
N GLN A 72 1.18 -0.19 -2.23
CA GLN A 72 1.44 1.11 -2.83
C GLN A 72 2.92 1.24 -3.11
N LEU A 73 3.26 1.35 -4.37
CA LEU A 73 4.64 1.50 -4.82
C LEU A 73 4.96 2.99 -5.02
N PRO A 74 6.25 3.35 -4.96
CA PRO A 74 6.62 4.74 -5.25
C PRO A 74 6.34 5.06 -6.72
N PRO A 75 6.16 6.35 -7.05
CA PRO A 75 5.97 6.73 -8.43
C PRO A 75 7.20 6.35 -9.26
N PRO A 76 6.99 5.95 -10.52
CA PRO A 76 8.13 5.61 -11.38
C PRO A 76 9.01 6.82 -11.62
N GLU A 77 10.31 6.64 -11.44
CA GLU A 77 11.23 7.76 -11.62
C GLU A 77 11.39 8.14 -13.08
N GLU A 78 11.22 7.19 -13.95
CA GLU A 78 11.35 7.48 -15.36
C GLU A 78 10.31 8.48 -15.82
N GLU A 79 9.23 8.63 -15.11
CA GLU A 79 8.24 9.66 -15.45
C GLU A 79 8.81 11.05 -15.27
N GLU A 80 9.69 11.22 -14.31
CA GLU A 80 10.28 12.52 -14.05
C GLU A 80 11.32 12.86 -15.08
N GLN A 81 11.91 11.86 -15.69
CA GLN A 81 13.00 12.06 -16.63
C GLN A 81 12.54 12.08 -18.07
N ALA A 82 11.40 11.48 -18.32
CA ALA A 82 10.91 11.36 -19.69
C ALA A 82 10.85 12.71 -20.40
N PRO A 83 10.33 13.74 -19.79
CA PRO A 83 10.25 15.02 -20.52
C PRO A 83 11.60 15.63 -20.76
N GLY A 84 12.56 15.28 -19.95
CA GLY A 84 13.89 15.77 -20.19
C GLY A 84 14.49 15.16 -21.44
N ALA A 85 13.90 14.10 -21.82
CA ALA A 85 14.37 13.43 -23.02
C ALA A 85 14.01 14.24 -24.24
#